data_7756e4d81010b9beaadd927585360047
#
_entry.id   7756e4d81010b9beaadd927585360047
#
_cell.length_a   1.000
_cell.length_b   1.000
_cell.length_c   1.000
_cell.angle_alpha   90.00
_cell.angle_beta   90.00
_cell.angle_gamma   90.00
#
_symmetry.space_group_name_H-M   'P 1'
#
loop_
_entity.id
_entity.type
_entity.pdbx_description
1 polymer ?
#
loop_
_entity_poly.entity_id
_entity_poly.type
_entity_poly.pdbx_seq_one_letter_code
_entity_poly.pdbx_strand_id
1 'polypeptide(L)'
;MAHKVKCIYCHQTFDRDKYSFVQVSPRRYAHTECASKEQSRLKQEEADKIALEEYIIKLLGDDFITPRVRKQINTYIEQYQYTYSGIRKALVYFYEIKGNSTEKANGGIGIVPYVYKDAFNYYYSIWEANQKNQNKDVQKFVSKEKVIKIEPPKRNL
;
A
#
# COMPACT_ATOMS: atom_id res chain seq x y z
N MET A 1 20.74 0.31 -41.48
CA MET A 1 21.55 0.55 -40.25
C MET A 1 20.61 0.41 -39.07
N ALA A 2 21.01 -0.31 -38.00
CA ALA A 2 20.17 -0.48 -36.82
C ALA A 2 20.09 0.85 -36.03
N HIS A 3 18.87 1.34 -35.78
CA HIS A 3 18.66 2.55 -35.01
C HIS A 3 18.59 2.25 -33.47
N LYS A 4 19.78 1.94 -32.91
CA LYS A 4 19.91 1.60 -31.49
C LYS A 4 19.74 2.83 -30.58
N VAL A 5 18.84 2.75 -29.62
CA VAL A 5 18.57 3.77 -28.60
C VAL A 5 18.49 3.13 -27.20
N LYS A 6 18.70 3.94 -26.16
CA LYS A 6 18.59 3.48 -24.77
C LYS A 6 17.22 3.84 -24.21
N CYS A 7 16.53 2.88 -23.60
CA CYS A 7 15.29 3.13 -22.88
C CYS A 7 15.56 3.98 -21.63
N ILE A 8 14.80 5.05 -21.43
CA ILE A 8 14.98 5.96 -20.28
C ILE A 8 14.53 5.34 -18.96
N TYR A 9 13.69 4.29 -19.00
CA TYR A 9 13.14 3.65 -17.78
C TYR A 9 13.94 2.41 -17.35
N CYS A 10 14.15 1.44 -18.28
CA CYS A 10 14.87 0.20 -17.93
C CYS A 10 16.37 0.26 -18.27
N HIS A 11 16.84 1.33 -18.90
CA HIS A 11 18.23 1.56 -19.32
C HIS A 11 18.82 0.53 -20.29
N GLN A 12 18.01 -0.39 -20.82
CA GLN A 12 18.42 -1.33 -21.86
C GLN A 12 18.47 -0.66 -23.22
N THR A 13 19.46 -1.06 -24.03
CA THR A 13 19.56 -0.62 -25.43
C THR A 13 18.68 -1.49 -26.31
N PHE A 14 17.87 -0.88 -27.20
CA PHE A 14 17.01 -1.58 -28.11
C PHE A 14 17.06 -0.94 -29.51
N ASP A 15 16.64 -1.70 -30.52
CA ASP A 15 16.55 -1.26 -31.89
C ASP A 15 15.10 -0.83 -32.20
N ARG A 16 14.92 0.44 -32.59
CA ARG A 16 13.61 1.00 -32.92
C ARG A 16 12.91 0.33 -34.09
N ASP A 17 13.68 -0.32 -34.98
CA ASP A 17 13.11 -1.02 -36.11
C ASP A 17 12.55 -2.39 -35.73
N LYS A 18 12.93 -2.94 -34.57
CA LYS A 18 12.54 -4.26 -34.08
C LYS A 18 11.58 -4.29 -32.93
N TYR A 19 11.56 -3.22 -32.12
CA TYR A 19 10.76 -3.15 -30.89
C TYR A 19 9.79 -1.98 -30.93
N SER A 20 8.61 -2.17 -30.37
CA SER A 20 7.63 -1.09 -30.17
C SER A 20 8.19 -0.07 -29.18
N PHE A 21 8.14 1.19 -29.53
CA PHE A 21 8.68 2.26 -28.69
C PHE A 21 7.78 3.49 -28.68
N VAL A 22 8.01 4.33 -27.66
CA VAL A 22 7.41 5.66 -27.51
C VAL A 22 8.53 6.67 -27.42
N GLN A 23 8.41 7.78 -28.12
CA GLN A 23 9.28 8.93 -27.92
C GLN A 23 8.72 9.78 -26.79
N VAL A 24 9.41 9.78 -25.65
CA VAL A 24 8.98 10.48 -24.41
C VAL A 24 9.30 11.96 -24.47
N SER A 25 10.42 12.31 -25.09
CA SER A 25 10.83 13.70 -25.35
C SER A 25 11.86 13.73 -26.51
N PRO A 26 12.26 14.91 -27.01
CA PRO A 26 13.29 14.97 -28.04
C PRO A 26 14.52 14.14 -27.68
N ARG A 27 14.87 13.19 -28.55
CA ARG A 27 16.01 12.25 -28.39
C ARG A 27 15.91 11.27 -27.21
N ARG A 28 14.76 11.14 -26.54
CA ARG A 28 14.52 10.19 -25.46
C ARG A 28 13.44 9.20 -25.83
N TYR A 29 13.76 7.93 -25.72
CA TYR A 29 12.91 6.82 -26.16
C TYR A 29 12.70 5.83 -25.03
N ALA A 30 11.56 5.14 -25.04
CA ALA A 30 11.25 4.05 -24.13
C ALA A 30 10.56 2.91 -24.86
N HIS A 31 10.70 1.68 -24.36
CA HIS A 31 9.83 0.60 -24.78
C HIS A 31 8.38 0.97 -24.43
N THR A 32 7.44 0.60 -25.28
CA THR A 32 6.01 0.86 -25.03
C THR A 32 5.54 0.32 -23.70
N GLU A 33 5.98 -0.90 -23.34
CA GLU A 33 5.65 -1.50 -22.05
C GLU A 33 6.24 -0.73 -20.85
N CYS A 34 7.47 -0.23 -20.96
CA CYS A 34 8.10 0.56 -19.92
C CYS A 34 7.38 1.89 -19.72
N ALA A 35 6.99 2.54 -20.81
CA ALA A 35 6.21 3.78 -20.77
C ALA A 35 4.83 3.56 -20.15
N SER A 36 4.13 2.47 -20.50
CA SER A 36 2.82 2.12 -19.92
C SER A 36 2.92 1.82 -18.42
N LYS A 37 3.94 1.09 -17.99
CA LYS A 37 4.18 0.80 -16.57
C LYS A 37 4.41 2.08 -15.78
N GLU A 38 5.23 2.98 -16.30
CA GLU A 38 5.50 4.26 -15.63
C GLU A 38 4.26 5.15 -15.56
N GLN A 39 3.47 5.21 -16.63
CA GLN A 39 2.20 5.95 -16.62
C GLN A 39 1.21 5.37 -15.60
N SER A 40 1.14 4.04 -15.47
CA SER A 40 0.29 3.39 -14.47
C SER A 40 0.78 3.67 -13.06
N ARG A 41 2.11 3.68 -12.83
CA ARG A 41 2.70 4.04 -11.55
C ARG A 41 2.36 5.47 -11.13
N LEU A 42 2.50 6.43 -12.05
CA LEU A 42 2.17 7.84 -11.78
C LEU A 42 0.68 8.04 -11.49
N LYS A 43 -0.21 7.37 -12.20
CA LYS A 43 -1.65 7.40 -11.93
C LYS A 43 -1.98 6.82 -10.55
N GLN A 44 -1.33 5.73 -10.15
CA GLN A 44 -1.52 5.13 -8.84
C GLN A 44 -1.01 6.04 -7.73
N GLU A 45 0.16 6.66 -7.91
CA GLU A 45 0.73 7.60 -6.95
C GLU A 45 -0.17 8.83 -6.72
N GLU A 46 -0.74 9.39 -7.80
CA GLU A 46 -1.69 10.49 -7.70
C GLU A 46 -3.00 10.05 -6.99
N ALA A 47 -3.51 8.86 -7.30
CA ALA A 47 -4.68 8.32 -6.60
C ALA A 47 -4.40 8.09 -5.10
N ASP A 48 -3.22 7.58 -4.75
CA ASP A 48 -2.80 7.37 -3.36
C ASP A 48 -2.67 8.71 -2.61
N LYS A 49 -2.17 9.75 -3.28
CA LYS A 49 -2.07 11.11 -2.73
C LYS A 49 -3.44 11.69 -2.43
N ILE A 50 -4.37 11.63 -3.38
CA ILE A 50 -5.76 12.08 -3.20
C ILE A 50 -6.41 11.33 -2.03
N ALA A 51 -6.30 10.02 -2.00
CA ALA A 51 -6.87 9.19 -0.93
C ALA A 51 -6.25 9.48 0.46
N LEU A 52 -4.98 9.87 0.53
CA LEU A 52 -4.36 10.33 1.77
C LEU A 52 -4.92 11.68 2.20
N GLU A 53 -5.01 12.64 1.29
CA GLU A 53 -5.50 14.00 1.58
C GLU A 53 -6.96 13.95 2.06
N GLU A 54 -7.84 13.22 1.39
CA GLU A 54 -9.23 13.00 1.79
C GLU A 54 -9.33 12.37 3.19
N TYR A 55 -8.50 11.36 3.45
CA TYR A 55 -8.47 10.70 4.76
C TYR A 55 -8.05 11.65 5.87
N ILE A 56 -7.04 12.49 5.66
CA ILE A 56 -6.55 13.45 6.65
C ILE A 56 -7.61 14.53 6.93
N ILE A 57 -8.24 15.07 5.89
CA ILE A 57 -9.33 16.03 6.01
C ILE A 57 -10.43 15.47 6.91
N LYS A 58 -10.89 14.25 6.62
CA LYS A 58 -11.91 13.58 7.42
C LYS A 58 -11.45 13.32 8.86
N LEU A 59 -10.19 12.90 9.05
CA LEU A 59 -9.63 12.56 10.35
C LEU A 59 -9.53 13.77 11.29
N LEU A 60 -9.07 14.91 10.75
CA LEU A 60 -8.85 16.13 11.53
C LEU A 60 -10.11 17.01 11.63
N GLY A 61 -11.12 16.74 10.80
CA GLY A 61 -12.36 17.54 10.73
C GLY A 61 -12.14 18.89 10.07
N ASP A 62 -11.12 19.01 9.23
CA ASP A 62 -10.81 20.22 8.45
C ASP A 62 -11.56 20.19 7.10
N ASP A 63 -11.68 21.35 6.44
CA ASP A 63 -12.25 21.43 5.09
C ASP A 63 -11.17 21.30 3.99
N PHE A 64 -9.90 21.41 4.34
CA PHE A 64 -8.76 21.37 3.41
C PHE A 64 -7.47 20.94 4.10
N ILE A 65 -6.47 20.55 3.31
CA ILE A 65 -5.13 20.23 3.81
C ILE A 65 -4.41 21.53 4.23
N THR A 66 -4.17 21.65 5.53
CA THR A 66 -3.46 22.81 6.09
C THR A 66 -2.01 22.87 5.62
N PRO A 67 -1.39 24.07 5.56
CA PRO A 67 0.02 24.22 5.20
C PRO A 67 0.97 23.40 6.09
N ARG A 68 0.62 23.23 7.37
CA ARG A 68 1.37 22.40 8.32
C ARG A 68 1.36 20.93 7.90
N VAL A 69 0.19 20.38 7.62
CA VAL A 69 0.03 18.99 7.18
C VAL A 69 0.76 18.76 5.85
N ARG A 70 0.61 19.68 4.90
CA ARG A 70 1.31 19.61 3.61
C ARG A 70 2.82 19.56 3.78
N LYS A 71 3.38 20.41 4.66
CA LYS A 71 4.82 20.37 4.98
C LYS A 71 5.23 19.03 5.60
N GLN A 72 4.42 18.46 6.50
CA GLN A 72 4.69 17.15 7.09
C GLN A 72 4.69 16.04 6.02
N ILE A 73 3.69 16.02 5.14
CA ILE A 73 3.63 15.04 4.04
C ILE A 73 4.90 15.13 3.18
N ASN A 74 5.28 16.33 2.73
CA ASN A 74 6.47 16.54 1.91
C ASN A 74 7.74 16.06 2.64
N THR A 75 7.90 16.39 3.92
CA THR A 75 9.01 15.91 4.74
C THR A 75 9.06 14.37 4.78
N TYR A 76 7.91 13.70 4.94
CA TYR A 76 7.85 12.25 5.00
C TYR A 76 8.20 11.58 3.66
N ILE A 77 7.76 12.17 2.55
CA ILE A 77 8.12 11.69 1.20
C ILE A 77 9.61 11.92 0.91
N GLU A 78 10.12 13.13 1.14
CA GLU A 78 11.48 13.53 0.72
C GLU A 78 12.56 13.00 1.64
N GLN A 79 12.38 13.09 2.96
CA GLN A 79 13.41 12.73 3.93
C GLN A 79 13.33 11.28 4.40
N TYR A 80 12.11 10.77 4.61
CA TYR A 80 11.91 9.40 5.11
C TYR A 80 11.59 8.40 4.01
N GLN A 81 11.42 8.85 2.77
CA GLN A 81 11.10 8.00 1.61
C GLN A 81 9.79 7.18 1.82
N TYR A 82 8.85 7.75 2.57
CA TYR A 82 7.55 7.13 2.77
C TYR A 82 6.68 7.30 1.52
N THR A 83 5.74 6.41 1.30
CA THR A 83 4.75 6.53 0.23
C THR A 83 3.46 7.14 0.75
N TYR A 84 2.67 7.79 -0.11
CA TYR A 84 1.35 8.33 0.25
C TYR A 84 0.44 7.25 0.86
N SER A 85 0.39 6.09 0.22
CA SER A 85 -0.35 4.92 0.72
C SER A 85 0.16 4.46 2.10
N GLY A 86 1.48 4.45 2.31
CA GLY A 86 2.10 4.09 3.58
C GLY A 86 1.76 5.06 4.70
N ILE A 87 1.80 6.37 4.43
CA ILE A 87 1.39 7.41 5.39
C ILE A 87 -0.08 7.23 5.78
N ARG A 88 -0.98 7.02 4.80
CA ARG A 88 -2.40 6.75 5.06
C ARG A 88 -2.60 5.52 5.93
N LYS A 89 -1.94 4.41 5.60
CA LYS A 89 -1.99 3.17 6.39
C LYS A 89 -1.49 3.36 7.82
N ALA A 90 -0.43 4.16 8.03
CA ALA A 90 0.07 4.47 9.37
C ALA A 90 -0.95 5.24 10.21
N LEU A 91 -1.65 6.20 9.60
CA LEU A 91 -2.73 6.94 10.27
C LEU A 91 -3.93 6.04 10.57
N VAL A 92 -4.40 5.23 9.62
CA VAL A 92 -5.48 4.24 9.83
C VAL A 92 -5.10 3.28 10.95
N TYR A 93 -3.88 2.75 10.94
CA TYR A 93 -3.41 1.86 11.99
C TYR A 93 -3.47 2.50 13.38
N PHE A 94 -2.99 3.74 13.51
CA PHE A 94 -2.93 4.43 14.78
C PHE A 94 -4.32 4.84 15.30
N TYR A 95 -5.14 5.44 14.46
CA TYR A 95 -6.43 6.00 14.89
C TYR A 95 -7.56 4.98 14.87
N GLU A 96 -7.66 4.16 13.82
CA GLU A 96 -8.80 3.24 13.68
C GLU A 96 -8.50 1.86 14.31
N ILE A 97 -7.33 1.27 14.00
CA ILE A 97 -7.02 -0.09 14.47
C ILE A 97 -6.62 -0.08 15.95
N LYS A 98 -5.81 0.89 16.36
CA LYS A 98 -5.42 1.07 17.78
C LYS A 98 -6.43 1.88 18.60
N GLY A 99 -7.40 2.54 17.97
CA GLY A 99 -8.46 3.29 18.64
C GLY A 99 -7.98 4.54 19.39
N ASN A 100 -6.89 5.17 18.94
CA ASN A 100 -6.38 6.37 19.58
C ASN A 100 -7.21 7.61 19.22
N SER A 101 -7.34 8.56 20.16
CA SER A 101 -8.03 9.84 19.94
C SER A 101 -7.21 10.81 19.09
N THR A 102 -7.91 11.64 18.30
CA THR A 102 -7.33 12.73 17.52
C THR A 102 -7.07 14.00 18.33
N GLU A 103 -7.55 14.09 19.59
CA GLU A 103 -7.43 15.28 20.44
C GLU A 103 -6.00 15.81 20.59
N LYS A 104 -5.02 14.90 20.62
CA LYS A 104 -3.59 15.25 20.75
C LYS A 104 -2.90 15.51 19.42
N ALA A 105 -3.60 15.40 18.28
CA ALA A 105 -3.03 15.60 16.96
C ALA A 105 -2.64 17.06 16.70
N ASN A 106 -3.27 18.02 17.43
CA ASN A 106 -3.03 19.45 17.28
C ASN A 106 -3.08 19.93 15.80
N GLY A 107 -4.04 19.43 15.03
CA GLY A 107 -4.19 19.77 13.60
C GLY A 107 -3.03 19.28 12.72
N GLY A 108 -2.36 18.20 13.07
CA GLY A 108 -1.24 17.66 12.31
C GLY A 108 -1.17 16.13 12.32
N ILE A 109 -0.26 15.59 11.52
CA ILE A 109 0.00 14.15 11.37
C ILE A 109 1.38 13.75 11.92
N GLY A 110 1.85 14.45 12.97
CA GLY A 110 3.18 14.24 13.57
C GLY A 110 3.45 12.86 14.12
N ILE A 111 2.42 12.05 14.33
CA ILE A 111 2.54 10.67 14.84
C ILE A 111 3.13 9.69 13.81
N VAL A 112 3.00 9.98 12.51
CA VAL A 112 3.36 9.07 11.42
C VAL A 112 4.74 8.44 11.55
N PRO A 113 5.85 9.19 11.75
CA PRO A 113 7.19 8.59 11.84
C PRO A 113 7.33 7.57 12.97
N TYR A 114 6.60 7.74 14.06
CA TYR A 114 6.67 6.86 15.22
C TYR A 114 5.93 5.53 15.03
N VAL A 115 4.88 5.53 14.21
CA VAL A 115 4.01 4.36 14.01
C VAL A 115 4.15 3.72 12.64
N TYR A 116 4.89 4.32 11.72
CA TYR A 116 5.01 3.85 10.34
C TYR A 116 5.52 2.41 10.24
N LYS A 117 6.56 2.09 11.01
CA LYS A 117 7.15 0.74 11.04
C LYS A 117 6.18 -0.29 11.60
N ASP A 118 5.46 0.05 12.68
CA ASP A 118 4.49 -0.86 13.30
C ASP A 118 3.30 -1.10 12.37
N ALA A 119 2.81 -0.05 11.71
CA ALA A 119 1.78 -0.15 10.71
C ALA A 119 2.23 -1.03 9.53
N PHE A 120 3.46 -0.83 9.03
CA PHE A 120 4.02 -1.65 7.97
C PHE A 120 4.05 -3.14 8.37
N ASN A 121 4.56 -3.46 9.54
CA ASN A 121 4.62 -4.84 10.05
C ASN A 121 3.22 -5.46 10.18
N TYR A 122 2.24 -4.69 10.66
CA TYR A 122 0.85 -5.13 10.77
C TYR A 122 0.26 -5.49 9.40
N TYR A 123 0.33 -4.59 8.43
CA TYR A 123 -0.20 -4.87 7.10
C TYR A 123 0.59 -5.93 6.34
N TYR A 124 1.90 -6.02 6.57
CA TYR A 124 2.74 -7.06 5.99
C TYR A 124 2.36 -8.46 6.52
N SER A 125 2.09 -8.59 7.82
CA SER A 125 1.65 -9.86 8.41
C SER A 125 0.30 -10.32 7.83
N ILE A 126 -0.63 -9.39 7.60
CA ILE A 126 -1.91 -9.69 6.94
C ILE A 126 -1.68 -10.15 5.50
N TRP A 127 -0.85 -9.44 4.76
CA TRP A 127 -0.51 -9.81 3.38
C TRP A 127 0.13 -11.19 3.31
N GLU A 128 1.10 -11.48 4.18
CA GLU A 128 1.78 -12.78 4.27
C GLU A 128 0.79 -13.90 4.60
N ALA A 129 -0.11 -13.69 5.55
CA ALA A 129 -1.15 -14.64 5.90
C ALA A 129 -2.09 -14.93 4.71
N ASN A 130 -2.47 -13.87 3.98
CA ASN A 130 -3.30 -14.01 2.78
C ASN A 130 -2.58 -14.79 1.67
N GLN A 131 -1.29 -14.54 1.44
CA GLN A 131 -0.49 -15.29 0.46
C GLN A 131 -0.41 -16.79 0.83
N LYS A 132 -0.17 -17.09 2.10
CA LYS A 132 -0.14 -18.49 2.60
C LYS A 132 -1.49 -19.20 2.49
N ASN A 133 -2.59 -18.44 2.55
CA ASN A 133 -3.95 -19.00 2.50
C ASN A 133 -4.49 -19.13 1.07
N GLN A 134 -4.02 -18.35 0.10
CA GLN A 134 -4.44 -18.45 -1.31
C GLN A 134 -4.20 -19.85 -1.91
N ASN A 135 -3.20 -20.58 -1.42
CA ASN A 135 -2.86 -21.94 -1.89
C ASN A 135 -3.44 -23.05 -1.01
N LYS A 136 -4.23 -22.72 0.02
CA LYS A 136 -4.87 -23.73 0.89
C LYS A 136 -6.29 -23.98 0.41
N ASP A 137 -6.51 -25.20 -0.06
CA ASP A 137 -7.83 -25.70 -0.39
C ASP A 137 -8.65 -25.84 0.91
N VAL A 138 -9.50 -24.86 1.19
CA VAL A 138 -10.32 -24.80 2.42
C VAL A 138 -11.21 -26.03 2.57
N GLN A 139 -11.55 -26.72 1.47
CA GLN A 139 -12.36 -27.93 1.47
C GLN A 139 -11.67 -29.14 2.14
N LYS A 140 -10.34 -29.10 2.33
CA LYS A 140 -9.59 -30.15 3.05
C LYS A 140 -9.66 -30.03 4.57
N PHE A 141 -10.20 -28.93 5.11
CA PHE A 141 -10.32 -28.66 6.54
C PHE A 141 -11.75 -28.83 7.07
N VAL A 142 -12.55 -29.69 6.45
CA VAL A 142 -13.80 -30.15 7.10
C VAL A 142 -13.38 -30.90 8.35
N SER A 143 -13.58 -30.28 9.51
CA SER A 143 -13.38 -30.96 10.80
C SER A 143 -14.26 -32.20 10.82
N LYS A 144 -13.65 -33.40 10.95
CA LYS A 144 -14.43 -34.61 11.23
C LYS A 144 -15.10 -34.38 12.57
N GLU A 145 -16.43 -34.25 12.57
CA GLU A 145 -17.21 -34.16 13.79
C GLU A 145 -16.89 -35.40 14.64
N LYS A 146 -16.20 -35.20 15.75
CA LYS A 146 -16.06 -36.21 16.77
C LYS A 146 -17.37 -36.27 17.56
N VAL A 147 -18.23 -37.20 17.21
CA VAL A 147 -19.41 -37.51 18.03
C VAL A 147 -18.91 -38.10 19.33
N ILE A 148 -18.87 -37.34 20.40
CA ILE A 148 -18.61 -37.83 21.76
C ILE A 148 -19.91 -38.41 22.26
N LYS A 149 -20.03 -39.74 22.31
CA LYS A 149 -21.12 -40.44 23.01
C LYS A 149 -20.91 -40.27 24.50
N ILE A 150 -21.71 -39.45 25.14
CA ILE A 150 -21.76 -39.31 26.60
C ILE A 150 -22.70 -40.40 27.10
N GLU A 151 -22.16 -41.46 27.77
CA GLU A 151 -22.98 -42.43 28.48
C GLU A 151 -23.56 -41.79 29.74
N PRO A 152 -24.89 -41.96 30.03
CA PRO A 152 -25.48 -41.41 31.22
C PRO A 152 -24.91 -42.13 32.45
N PRO A 153 -24.78 -41.48 33.61
CA PRO A 153 -24.26 -42.07 34.82
C PRO A 153 -25.15 -43.24 35.28
N LYS A 154 -24.56 -44.40 35.59
CA LYS A 154 -25.30 -45.56 36.15
C LYS A 154 -25.87 -45.16 37.49
N ARG A 155 -27.20 -45.16 37.61
CA ARG A 155 -27.87 -45.00 38.90
C ARG A 155 -27.62 -46.28 39.72
N ASN A 156 -26.90 -46.14 40.84
CA ASN A 156 -26.87 -47.16 41.86
C ASN A 156 -28.20 -47.17 42.61
N LEU A 157 -28.96 -48.22 42.50
CA LEU A 157 -30.12 -48.54 43.34
C LEU A 157 -29.65 -49.06 44.67
#